data_4d617849c2d646a484259e0a262c93b7
#
_entry.id   4d617849c2d646a484259e0a262c93b7
#
_cell.length_a   1.000
_cell.length_b   1.000
_cell.length_c   1.000
_cell.angle_alpha   90.00
_cell.angle_beta   90.00
_cell.angle_gamma   90.00
#
_symmetry.space_group_name_H-M   'P 1'
#
loop_
_entity.id
_entity.type
_entity.pdbx_description
1 polymer ?
#
loop_
_entity_poly.entity_id
_entity_poly.type
_entity_poly.pdbx_seq_one_letter_code
_entity_poly.pdbx_strand_id
1 'polypeptide(L)'
;RRDPQRAERVAERIVECLGEPYWIDGESLLLGCSLGLAHARADEGADPLMWHAHIAMQQAKSRQGCTFHVFDERINRGVRSLADLEAELRRALRRDELELHYQPRLCLDSGRIVGLEALVRWRHGERGLLTPSEFVPLAEESGLIVPLGYWVIARALRDMQWLNGRGLEPLHMAVNLSFRQFQDSQLLPTLQRLIEEHGVDARWLEFELTET
;
A
#
# COMPACT_ATOMS: atom_id res chain seq x y z
N ARG A 1 -7.83 16.95 30.50
CA ARG A 1 -8.55 17.14 29.21
C ARG A 1 -7.56 17.79 28.25
N ARG A 2 -7.13 17.07 27.22
CA ARG A 2 -6.24 17.62 26.18
C ARG A 2 -7.10 18.44 25.22
N ASP A 3 -6.70 19.69 24.97
CA ASP A 3 -7.38 20.59 24.03
C ASP A 3 -7.17 20.10 22.59
N PRO A 4 -8.21 19.67 21.86
CA PRO A 4 -8.11 19.22 20.47
C PRO A 4 -7.48 20.27 19.56
N GLN A 5 -7.80 21.54 19.75
CA GLN A 5 -7.27 22.66 18.97
C GLN A 5 -5.75 22.84 19.12
N ARG A 6 -5.16 22.30 20.19
CA ARG A 6 -3.71 22.37 20.38
C ARG A 6 -2.97 21.48 19.37
N ALA A 7 -3.50 20.30 19.06
CA ALA A 7 -2.90 19.41 18.09
C ALA A 7 -2.97 20.00 16.67
N GLU A 8 -4.09 20.61 16.32
CA GLU A 8 -4.27 21.27 15.03
C GLU A 8 -3.32 22.45 14.86
N ARG A 9 -3.18 23.31 15.88
CA ARG A 9 -2.21 24.41 15.87
C ARG A 9 -0.75 23.94 15.73
N VAL A 10 -0.42 22.79 16.30
CA VAL A 10 0.93 22.21 16.13
C VAL A 10 1.11 21.72 14.70
N ALA A 11 0.10 21.07 14.12
CA ALA A 11 0.13 20.62 12.74
C ALA A 11 0.24 21.78 11.74
N GLU A 12 -0.51 22.84 11.93
CA GLU A 12 -0.42 24.09 11.16
C GLU A 12 1.02 24.62 11.14
N ARG A 13 1.62 24.75 12.31
CA ARG A 13 3.02 25.22 12.41
C ARG A 13 4.03 24.29 11.74
N ILE A 14 3.83 22.97 11.81
CA ILE A 14 4.71 22.02 11.13
C ILE A 14 4.58 22.17 9.60
N VAL A 15 3.33 22.29 9.10
CA VAL A 15 3.03 22.49 7.68
C VAL A 15 3.65 23.81 7.19
N GLU A 16 3.51 24.88 7.93
CA GLU A 16 4.11 26.19 7.62
C GLU A 16 5.65 26.09 7.58
N CYS A 17 6.26 25.53 8.63
CA CYS A 17 7.72 25.44 8.71
C CYS A 17 8.33 24.53 7.61
N LEU A 18 7.67 23.42 7.27
CA LEU A 18 8.16 22.49 6.26
C LEU A 18 7.79 22.91 4.83
N GLY A 19 6.81 23.80 4.67
CA GLY A 19 6.41 24.36 3.38
C GLY A 19 7.33 25.47 2.88
N GLU A 20 8.25 25.96 3.70
CA GLU A 20 9.25 26.94 3.33
C GLU A 20 10.31 26.33 2.41
N PRO A 21 10.81 27.07 1.39
CA PRO A 21 11.87 26.57 0.51
C PRO A 21 13.17 26.31 1.27
N TYR A 22 13.76 25.15 1.05
CA TYR A 22 15.08 24.79 1.55
C TYR A 22 16.15 25.17 0.52
N TRP A 23 17.22 25.83 0.95
CA TRP A 23 18.35 26.16 0.11
C TRP A 23 19.49 25.20 0.36
N ILE A 24 19.81 24.36 -0.63
CA ILE A 24 20.88 23.37 -0.57
C ILE A 24 21.79 23.61 -1.80
N ASP A 25 23.07 23.87 -1.55
CA ASP A 25 24.09 24.10 -2.61
C ASP A 25 23.71 25.18 -3.63
N GLY A 26 22.93 26.17 -3.22
CA GLY A 26 22.48 27.28 -4.07
C GLY A 26 21.20 27.00 -4.87
N GLU A 27 20.63 25.82 -4.72
CA GLU A 27 19.32 25.45 -5.32
C GLU A 27 18.19 25.51 -4.29
N SER A 28 17.04 25.98 -4.72
CA SER A 28 15.83 26.04 -3.91
C SER A 28 15.04 24.75 -4.07
N LEU A 29 14.85 24.02 -2.97
CA LEU A 29 14.04 22.80 -2.89
C LEU A 29 12.77 23.05 -2.11
N LEU A 30 11.63 22.75 -2.71
CA LEU A 30 10.33 22.77 -2.06
C LEU A 30 9.93 21.33 -1.67
N LEU A 31 9.83 21.06 -0.38
CA LEU A 31 9.42 19.77 0.13
C LEU A 31 7.94 19.81 0.51
N GLY A 32 7.17 18.79 0.07
CA GLY A 32 5.81 18.58 0.53
C GLY A 32 5.79 17.75 1.81
N CYS A 33 4.89 18.08 2.75
CA CYS A 33 4.62 17.22 3.89
C CYS A 33 3.12 16.94 4.02
N SER A 34 2.78 15.73 4.47
CA SER A 34 1.40 15.34 4.73
C SER A 34 1.27 14.83 6.15
N LEU A 35 0.40 15.45 6.93
CA LEU A 35 0.19 15.10 8.34
C LEU A 35 -1.22 14.56 8.54
N GLY A 36 -1.33 13.49 9.32
CA GLY A 36 -2.61 12.96 9.79
C GLY A 36 -2.75 13.15 11.30
N LEU A 37 -3.89 13.65 11.73
CA LEU A 37 -4.21 13.79 13.14
C LEU A 37 -5.39 12.92 13.49
N ALA A 38 -5.30 12.27 14.67
CA ALA A 38 -6.40 11.56 15.29
C ALA A 38 -6.50 11.91 16.76
N HIS A 39 -7.72 12.02 17.26
CA HIS A 39 -7.99 12.32 18.67
C HIS A 39 -8.29 11.04 19.43
N ALA A 40 -7.46 10.73 20.45
CA ALA A 40 -7.66 9.57 21.30
C ALA A 40 -8.98 9.66 22.08
N ARG A 41 -9.72 8.56 22.11
CA ARG A 41 -10.90 8.36 22.96
C ARG A 41 -10.51 7.64 24.25
N ALA A 42 -11.35 7.75 25.28
CA ALA A 42 -11.04 7.20 26.59
C ALA A 42 -10.84 5.68 26.58
N ASP A 43 -11.53 4.99 25.67
CA ASP A 43 -11.55 3.52 25.59
C ASP A 43 -10.84 2.98 24.32
N GLU A 44 -10.09 3.82 23.60
CA GLU A 44 -9.42 3.45 22.36
C GLU A 44 -7.95 3.09 22.62
N GLY A 45 -7.54 1.92 22.13
CA GLY A 45 -6.14 1.48 22.15
C GLY A 45 -5.23 2.31 21.24
N ALA A 46 -3.91 2.09 21.35
CA ALA A 46 -2.95 2.82 20.54
C ALA A 46 -3.05 2.49 19.04
N ASP A 47 -3.28 1.22 18.70
CA ASP A 47 -3.31 0.74 17.31
C ASP A 47 -4.47 1.34 16.49
N PRO A 48 -5.73 1.35 16.95
CA PRO A 48 -6.81 2.07 16.27
C PRO A 48 -6.52 3.55 16.09
N LEU A 49 -5.93 4.20 17.10
CA LEU A 49 -5.58 5.61 17.03
C LEU A 49 -4.53 5.90 15.95
N MET A 50 -3.49 5.07 15.87
CA MET A 50 -2.45 5.17 14.84
C MET A 50 -3.03 4.94 13.44
N TRP A 51 -3.93 3.99 13.31
CA TRP A 51 -4.64 3.73 12.05
C TRP A 51 -5.48 4.94 11.61
N HIS A 52 -6.25 5.54 12.51
CA HIS A 52 -7.01 6.75 12.23
C HIS A 52 -6.11 7.91 11.77
N ALA A 53 -4.96 8.09 12.43
CA ALA A 53 -3.97 9.09 12.04
C ALA A 53 -3.38 8.78 10.64
N HIS A 54 -3.12 7.50 10.33
CA HIS A 54 -2.63 7.06 9.03
C HIS A 54 -3.64 7.37 7.91
N ILE A 55 -4.92 7.03 8.09
CA ILE A 55 -6.00 7.38 7.14
C ILE A 55 -6.04 8.88 6.88
N ALA A 56 -6.00 9.68 7.93
CA ALA A 56 -6.00 11.13 7.80
C ALA A 56 -4.78 11.64 7.03
N MET A 57 -3.60 11.06 7.25
CA MET A 57 -2.37 11.40 6.52
C MET A 57 -2.51 11.06 5.03
N GLN A 58 -3.08 9.91 4.67
CA GLN A 58 -3.32 9.54 3.27
C GLN A 58 -4.29 10.52 2.57
N GLN A 59 -5.32 10.98 3.29
CA GLN A 59 -6.22 12.02 2.78
C GLN A 59 -5.49 13.36 2.60
N ALA A 60 -4.55 13.70 3.48
CA ALA A 60 -3.70 14.86 3.29
C ALA A 60 -2.78 14.69 2.07
N LYS A 61 -2.21 13.51 1.86
CA LYS A 61 -1.30 13.20 0.74
C LYS A 61 -1.95 13.30 -0.64
N SER A 62 -3.27 13.09 -0.74
CA SER A 62 -4.01 13.28 -2.00
C SER A 62 -4.11 14.75 -2.44
N ARG A 63 -3.77 15.69 -1.57
CA ARG A 63 -3.69 17.12 -1.86
C ARG A 63 -2.24 17.50 -2.12
N GLN A 64 -2.01 18.31 -3.14
CA GLN A 64 -0.65 18.78 -3.44
C GLN A 64 -0.14 19.79 -2.41
N GLY A 65 1.16 19.69 -2.08
CA GLY A 65 1.84 20.61 -1.16
C GLY A 65 1.91 20.13 0.28
N CYS A 66 2.22 21.04 1.20
CA CYS A 66 2.19 20.79 2.64
C CYS A 66 0.78 20.93 3.16
N THR A 67 0.23 19.87 3.77
CA THR A 67 -1.13 19.92 4.32
C THR A 67 -1.31 18.94 5.48
N PHE A 68 -2.35 19.15 6.27
CA PHE A 68 -2.76 18.18 7.27
C PHE A 68 -4.26 17.85 7.15
N HIS A 69 -4.65 16.71 7.68
CA HIS A 69 -6.04 16.31 7.80
C HIS A 69 -6.30 15.76 9.19
N VAL A 70 -7.48 16.09 9.75
CA VAL A 70 -7.93 15.57 11.04
C VAL A 70 -8.91 14.44 10.76
N PHE A 71 -8.70 13.28 11.37
CA PHE A 71 -9.63 12.18 11.29
C PHE A 71 -10.98 12.58 11.92
N ASP A 72 -12.02 12.61 11.12
CA ASP A 72 -13.40 12.84 11.55
C ASP A 72 -14.27 11.64 11.19
N GLU A 73 -14.74 10.93 12.22
CA GLU A 73 -15.66 9.81 12.03
C GLU A 73 -16.94 10.16 11.28
N ARG A 74 -17.40 11.41 11.37
CA ARG A 74 -18.61 11.85 10.68
C ARG A 74 -18.43 11.92 9.17
N ILE A 75 -17.21 12.19 8.73
CA ILE A 75 -16.82 12.16 7.31
C ILE A 75 -16.55 10.72 6.89
N ASN A 76 -16.04 9.89 7.80
CA ASN A 76 -15.78 8.47 7.63
C ASN A 76 -16.91 7.57 8.15
N ARG A 77 -18.16 7.95 8.02
CA ARG A 77 -19.31 7.08 8.39
C ARG A 77 -19.35 5.73 7.65
N GLY A 78 -18.39 5.45 6.78
CA GLY A 78 -18.07 4.14 6.21
C GLY A 78 -16.92 3.41 6.90
N VAL A 79 -16.21 4.00 7.88
CA VAL A 79 -15.13 3.30 8.61
C VAL A 79 -15.78 2.46 9.72
N ARG A 80 -16.24 1.29 9.34
CA ARG A 80 -16.45 0.17 10.23
C ARG A 80 -15.16 -0.08 11.02
N SER A 81 -15.26 -0.69 12.19
CA SER A 81 -14.10 -0.99 13.04
C SER A 81 -12.98 -1.68 12.24
N LEU A 82 -11.73 -1.62 12.71
CA LEU A 82 -10.62 -2.38 12.15
C LEU A 82 -10.96 -3.88 12.01
N ALA A 83 -11.71 -4.42 12.98
CA ALA A 83 -12.18 -5.80 12.97
C ALA A 83 -13.13 -6.08 11.79
N ASP A 84 -14.00 -5.12 11.42
CA ASP A 84 -14.88 -5.26 10.27
C ASP A 84 -14.08 -5.24 8.96
N LEU A 85 -13.11 -4.32 8.83
CA LEU A 85 -12.25 -4.24 7.65
C LEU A 85 -11.37 -5.49 7.51
N GLU A 86 -10.86 -6.04 8.62
CA GLU A 86 -10.15 -7.33 8.62
C GLU A 86 -11.05 -8.47 8.12
N ALA A 87 -12.27 -8.55 8.64
CA ALA A 87 -13.24 -9.56 8.21
C ALA A 87 -13.63 -9.38 6.72
N GLU A 88 -13.69 -8.14 6.24
CA GLU A 88 -13.93 -7.80 4.84
C GLU A 88 -12.76 -8.20 3.96
N LEU A 89 -11.51 -7.90 4.33
CA LEU A 89 -10.31 -8.32 3.61
C LEU A 89 -10.20 -9.85 3.54
N ARG A 90 -10.51 -10.54 4.64
CA ARG A 90 -10.56 -12.01 4.67
C ARG A 90 -11.61 -12.59 3.71
N ARG A 91 -12.72 -11.87 3.49
CA ARG A 91 -13.73 -12.24 2.48
C ARG A 91 -13.26 -11.89 1.07
N ALA A 92 -12.61 -10.72 0.88
CA ALA A 92 -12.11 -10.25 -0.40
C ALA A 92 -11.12 -11.23 -1.05
N LEU A 93 -10.24 -11.85 -0.23
CA LEU A 93 -9.32 -12.92 -0.65
C LEU A 93 -10.03 -14.14 -1.28
N ARG A 94 -11.33 -14.33 -1.03
CA ARG A 94 -12.13 -15.46 -1.53
C ARG A 94 -13.18 -15.07 -2.56
N ARG A 95 -13.40 -13.77 -2.79
CA ARG A 95 -14.53 -13.25 -3.59
C ARG A 95 -14.14 -12.47 -4.84
N ASP A 96 -12.92 -12.61 -5.31
CA ASP A 96 -12.45 -11.90 -6.51
C ASP A 96 -12.60 -10.35 -6.41
N GLU A 97 -12.53 -9.82 -5.18
CA GLU A 97 -12.59 -8.38 -4.91
C GLU A 97 -11.20 -7.72 -4.98
N LEU A 98 -10.15 -8.53 -5.15
CA LEU A 98 -8.78 -8.06 -5.33
C LEU A 98 -8.41 -8.07 -6.81
N GLU A 99 -7.63 -7.09 -7.22
CA GLU A 99 -7.09 -7.02 -8.59
C GLU A 99 -5.64 -6.53 -8.56
N LEU A 100 -4.87 -6.81 -9.63
CA LEU A 100 -3.54 -6.25 -9.82
C LEU A 100 -3.58 -5.14 -10.85
N HIS A 101 -2.99 -4.01 -10.50
CA HIS A 101 -2.59 -2.97 -11.45
C HIS A 101 -1.10 -3.11 -11.72
N TYR A 102 -0.68 -2.78 -12.94
CA TYR A 102 0.69 -2.94 -13.36
C TYR A 102 1.31 -1.60 -13.69
N GLN A 103 2.42 -1.28 -13.03
CA GLN A 103 3.21 -0.10 -13.34
C GLN A 103 4.37 -0.47 -14.25
N PRO A 104 4.49 0.13 -15.46
CA PRO A 104 5.60 -0.17 -16.36
C PRO A 104 6.93 0.32 -15.81
N ARG A 105 7.98 -0.52 -15.95
CA ARG A 105 9.37 -0.19 -15.67
C ARG A 105 10.10 0.03 -16.99
N LEU A 106 10.73 1.19 -17.13
CA LEU A 106 11.42 1.61 -18.34
C LEU A 106 12.93 1.48 -18.20
N CYS A 107 13.59 0.97 -19.22
CA CYS A 107 15.03 1.10 -19.36
C CYS A 107 15.35 2.53 -19.81
N LEU A 108 16.14 3.26 -19.03
CA LEU A 108 16.45 4.67 -19.31
C LEU A 108 17.28 4.85 -20.57
N ASP A 109 18.16 3.90 -20.91
CA ASP A 109 19.02 3.97 -22.10
C ASP A 109 18.24 3.77 -23.41
N SER A 110 17.26 2.86 -23.40
CA SER A 110 16.53 2.47 -24.61
C SER A 110 15.10 3.06 -24.69
N GLY A 111 14.55 3.55 -23.58
CA GLY A 111 13.15 3.98 -23.46
C GLY A 111 12.14 2.85 -23.58
N ARG A 112 12.59 1.58 -23.59
CA ARG A 112 11.71 0.40 -23.72
C ARG A 112 11.19 -0.05 -22.38
N ILE A 113 9.97 -0.60 -22.35
CA ILE A 113 9.42 -1.30 -21.18
C ILE A 113 10.19 -2.61 -21.01
N VAL A 114 10.81 -2.81 -19.85
CA VAL A 114 11.60 -4.02 -19.50
C VAL A 114 10.95 -4.83 -18.39
N GLY A 115 9.95 -4.30 -17.74
CA GLY A 115 9.25 -4.99 -16.65
C GLY A 115 7.98 -4.29 -16.24
N LEU A 116 7.28 -4.94 -15.33
CA LEU A 116 6.04 -4.47 -14.69
C LEU A 116 6.16 -4.65 -13.18
N GLU A 117 5.68 -3.70 -12.41
CA GLU A 117 5.47 -3.86 -10.98
C GLU A 117 4.00 -4.18 -10.71
N ALA A 118 3.74 -5.28 -10.03
CA ALA A 118 2.40 -5.72 -9.67
C ALA A 118 1.95 -5.03 -8.37
N LEU A 119 0.96 -4.19 -8.47
CA LEU A 119 0.42 -3.39 -7.39
C LEU A 119 -1.00 -3.84 -7.06
N VAL A 120 -1.19 -4.49 -5.93
CA VAL A 120 -2.51 -4.95 -5.50
C VAL A 120 -3.46 -3.78 -5.28
N ARG A 121 -4.73 -3.99 -5.64
CA ARG A 121 -5.85 -3.08 -5.39
C ARG A 121 -7.01 -3.89 -4.82
N TRP A 122 -7.80 -3.26 -3.98
CA TRP A 122 -8.99 -3.88 -3.43
C TRP A 122 -10.22 -3.12 -3.89
N ARG A 123 -11.05 -3.76 -4.70
CA ARG A 123 -12.34 -3.24 -5.14
C ARG A 123 -13.39 -3.44 -4.04
N HIS A 124 -13.41 -2.51 -3.11
CA HIS A 124 -14.30 -2.56 -1.96
C HIS A 124 -15.70 -2.05 -2.33
N GLY A 125 -16.75 -2.80 -1.96
CA GLY A 125 -18.13 -2.50 -2.36
C GLY A 125 -18.64 -1.11 -1.94
N GLU A 126 -18.24 -0.63 -0.76
CA GLU A 126 -18.70 0.66 -0.22
C GLU A 126 -17.67 1.79 -0.37
N ARG A 127 -16.37 1.46 -0.44
CA ARG A 127 -15.26 2.44 -0.43
C ARG A 127 -14.62 2.65 -1.80
N GLY A 128 -15.09 1.91 -2.81
CA GLY A 128 -14.48 1.93 -4.13
C GLY A 128 -13.13 1.20 -4.19
N LEU A 129 -12.20 1.71 -4.97
CA LEU A 129 -10.91 1.09 -5.18
C LEU A 129 -9.91 1.54 -4.11
N LEU A 130 -9.56 0.64 -3.21
CA LEU A 130 -8.58 0.87 -2.15
C LEU A 130 -7.16 0.57 -2.63
N THR A 131 -6.22 1.42 -2.21
CA THR A 131 -4.78 1.28 -2.48
C THR A 131 -4.09 0.46 -1.38
N PRO A 132 -2.89 -0.11 -1.62
CA PRO A 132 -2.17 -0.90 -0.62
C PRO A 132 -2.00 -0.18 0.71
N SER A 133 -1.69 1.11 0.69
CA SER A 133 -1.50 1.92 1.90
C SER A 133 -2.73 1.98 2.82
N GLU A 134 -3.92 1.63 2.29
CA GLU A 134 -5.17 1.67 3.05
C GLU A 134 -5.52 0.34 3.73
N PHE A 135 -4.94 -0.80 3.29
CA PHE A 135 -5.28 -2.11 3.85
C PHE A 135 -4.07 -3.03 4.14
N VAL A 136 -2.90 -2.79 3.55
CA VAL A 136 -1.70 -3.61 3.80
C VAL A 136 -1.24 -3.53 5.27
N PRO A 137 -1.20 -2.36 5.95
CA PRO A 137 -0.87 -2.32 7.37
C PRO A 137 -1.78 -3.21 8.22
N LEU A 138 -3.08 -3.18 7.96
CA LEU A 138 -4.04 -4.07 8.63
C LEU A 138 -3.78 -5.55 8.30
N ALA A 139 -3.43 -5.87 7.05
CA ALA A 139 -3.10 -7.23 6.65
C ALA A 139 -1.83 -7.73 7.37
N GLU A 140 -0.86 -6.86 7.61
CA GLU A 140 0.34 -7.18 8.38
C GLU A 140 0.03 -7.44 9.85
N GLU A 141 -0.71 -6.55 10.51
CA GLU A 141 -1.11 -6.70 11.91
C GLU A 141 -1.93 -7.97 12.15
N SER A 142 -2.92 -8.25 11.29
CA SER A 142 -3.81 -9.41 11.40
C SER A 142 -3.21 -10.72 10.89
N GLY A 143 -2.04 -10.69 10.24
CA GLY A 143 -1.43 -11.86 9.58
C GLY A 143 -2.04 -12.23 8.23
N LEU A 144 -3.03 -11.49 7.74
CA LEU A 144 -3.62 -11.68 6.41
C LEU A 144 -2.64 -11.33 5.28
N ILE A 145 -1.52 -10.67 5.59
CA ILE A 145 -0.48 -10.37 4.61
C ILE A 145 0.10 -11.63 3.96
N VAL A 146 0.18 -12.74 4.68
CA VAL A 146 0.68 -14.02 4.13
C VAL A 146 -0.25 -14.58 3.06
N PRO A 147 -1.55 -14.86 3.33
CA PRO A 147 -2.46 -15.31 2.28
C PRO A 147 -2.68 -14.27 1.18
N LEU A 148 -2.62 -12.98 1.47
CA LEU A 148 -2.68 -11.91 0.48
C LEU A 148 -1.50 -11.99 -0.49
N GLY A 149 -0.29 -12.17 0.01
CA GLY A 149 0.90 -12.30 -0.81
C GLY A 149 0.86 -13.53 -1.73
N TYR A 150 0.41 -14.68 -1.22
CA TYR A 150 0.22 -15.85 -2.08
C TYR A 150 -0.80 -15.62 -3.19
N TRP A 151 -1.89 -14.90 -2.88
CA TRP A 151 -2.87 -14.50 -3.89
C TRP A 151 -2.24 -13.58 -4.96
N VAL A 152 -1.48 -12.56 -4.52
CA VAL A 152 -0.78 -11.62 -5.43
C VAL A 152 0.19 -12.36 -6.34
N ILE A 153 1.04 -13.24 -5.78
CA ILE A 153 2.03 -14.01 -6.53
C ILE A 153 1.34 -14.91 -7.56
N ALA A 154 0.33 -15.69 -7.15
CA ALA A 154 -0.41 -16.56 -8.05
C ALA A 154 -1.08 -15.79 -9.18
N ARG A 155 -1.63 -14.61 -8.89
CA ARG A 155 -2.24 -13.74 -9.89
C ARG A 155 -1.21 -13.15 -10.84
N ALA A 156 -0.07 -12.66 -10.33
CA ALA A 156 1.01 -12.12 -11.15
C ALA A 156 1.57 -13.18 -12.11
N LEU A 157 1.81 -14.41 -11.64
CA LEU A 157 2.28 -15.51 -12.47
C LEU A 157 1.28 -15.88 -13.58
N ARG A 158 -0.01 -15.92 -13.27
CA ARG A 158 -1.07 -16.13 -14.27
C ARG A 158 -1.05 -15.05 -15.35
N ASP A 159 -0.93 -13.80 -14.94
CA ASP A 159 -0.94 -12.68 -15.87
C ASP A 159 0.36 -12.63 -16.70
N MET A 160 1.52 -13.04 -16.13
CA MET A 160 2.77 -13.28 -16.88
C MET A 160 2.60 -14.36 -17.94
N GLN A 161 2.03 -15.50 -17.59
CA GLN A 161 1.76 -16.58 -18.55
C GLN A 161 0.90 -16.09 -19.71
N TRP A 162 -0.13 -15.30 -19.42
CA TRP A 162 -1.01 -14.71 -20.43
C TRP A 162 -0.27 -13.72 -21.36
N LEU A 163 0.61 -12.88 -20.81
CA LEU A 163 1.45 -11.94 -21.57
C LEU A 163 2.43 -12.69 -22.49
N ASN A 164 3.16 -13.67 -21.93
CA ASN A 164 4.13 -14.46 -22.67
C ASN A 164 3.48 -15.25 -23.83
N GLY A 165 2.25 -15.75 -23.64
CA GLY A 165 1.49 -16.45 -24.67
C GLY A 165 1.09 -15.59 -25.88
N ARG A 166 1.29 -14.26 -25.81
CA ARG A 166 1.00 -13.30 -26.89
C ARG A 166 2.20 -12.92 -27.75
N GLY A 167 3.32 -13.57 -27.57
CA GLY A 167 4.53 -13.31 -28.35
C GLY A 167 5.20 -11.98 -28.04
N LEU A 168 4.88 -11.38 -26.87
CA LEU A 168 5.63 -10.25 -26.37
C LEU A 168 7.00 -10.70 -25.86
N GLU A 169 8.00 -9.82 -25.96
CA GLU A 169 9.28 -10.07 -25.29
C GLU A 169 9.04 -10.30 -23.79
N PRO A 170 9.73 -11.27 -23.16
CA PRO A 170 9.57 -11.51 -21.73
C PRO A 170 9.83 -10.24 -20.92
N LEU A 171 8.90 -9.91 -20.03
CA LEU A 171 9.00 -8.78 -19.12
C LEU A 171 9.27 -9.28 -17.71
N HIS A 172 10.14 -8.56 -16.99
CA HIS A 172 10.29 -8.80 -15.56
C HIS A 172 9.00 -8.43 -14.82
N MET A 173 8.59 -9.26 -13.86
CA MET A 173 7.46 -8.98 -12.99
C MET A 173 7.97 -8.80 -11.57
N ALA A 174 7.90 -7.57 -11.07
CA ALA A 174 8.23 -7.26 -9.69
C ALA A 174 6.97 -7.40 -8.81
N VAL A 175 7.13 -8.05 -7.68
CA VAL A 175 6.10 -8.25 -6.66
C VAL A 175 6.62 -7.82 -5.30
N ASN A 176 5.90 -6.95 -4.63
CA ASN A 176 6.23 -6.52 -3.28
C ASN A 176 6.02 -7.65 -2.28
N LEU A 177 6.98 -7.85 -1.38
CA LEU A 177 6.98 -8.87 -0.35
C LEU A 177 7.26 -8.23 1.01
N SER A 178 6.38 -8.41 1.99
CA SER A 178 6.63 -7.94 3.35
C SER A 178 7.62 -8.83 4.09
N PHE A 179 8.28 -8.28 5.08
CA PHE A 179 9.22 -9.05 5.92
C PHE A 179 8.55 -10.23 6.61
N ARG A 180 7.28 -10.09 7.00
CA ARG A 180 6.50 -11.17 7.63
C ARG A 180 6.24 -12.34 6.68
N GLN A 181 6.01 -12.06 5.39
CA GLN A 181 5.90 -13.11 4.36
C GLN A 181 7.24 -13.78 4.11
N PHE A 182 8.34 -13.02 4.10
CA PHE A 182 9.68 -13.56 3.96
C PHE A 182 10.06 -14.55 5.06
N GLN A 183 9.54 -14.38 6.27
CA GLN A 183 9.73 -15.29 7.40
C GLN A 183 8.84 -16.55 7.34
N ASP A 184 7.87 -16.62 6.44
CA ASP A 184 7.00 -17.78 6.33
C ASP A 184 7.77 -18.99 5.74
N SER A 185 7.86 -20.06 6.51
CA SER A 185 8.53 -21.30 6.10
C SER A 185 7.93 -21.94 4.85
N GLN A 186 6.68 -21.63 4.53
CA GLN A 186 5.98 -22.13 3.34
C GLN A 186 6.21 -21.28 2.10
N LEU A 187 6.92 -20.15 2.20
CA LEU A 187 7.12 -19.25 1.08
C LEU A 187 7.81 -19.95 -0.09
N LEU A 188 9.00 -20.49 0.12
CA LEU A 188 9.78 -21.13 -0.95
C LEU A 188 9.08 -22.36 -1.58
N PRO A 189 8.55 -23.33 -0.80
CA PRO A 189 7.78 -24.43 -1.36
C PRO A 189 6.58 -23.97 -2.19
N THR A 190 5.87 -22.94 -1.71
CA THR A 190 4.69 -22.40 -2.42
C THR A 190 5.09 -21.70 -3.71
N LEU A 191 6.18 -20.91 -3.69
CA LEU A 191 6.71 -20.27 -4.89
C LEU A 191 7.11 -21.27 -5.96
N GLN A 192 7.88 -22.30 -5.59
CA GLN A 192 8.30 -23.34 -6.51
C GLN A 192 7.09 -24.01 -7.19
N ARG A 193 6.10 -24.40 -6.39
CA ARG A 193 4.87 -25.01 -6.92
C ARG A 193 4.12 -24.06 -7.85
N LEU A 194 3.94 -22.80 -7.48
CA LEU A 194 3.22 -21.83 -8.32
C LEU A 194 3.95 -21.53 -9.63
N ILE A 195 5.28 -21.42 -9.62
CA ILE A 195 6.10 -21.21 -10.80
C ILE A 195 5.96 -22.40 -11.76
N GLU A 196 6.04 -23.64 -11.24
CA GLU A 196 5.84 -24.86 -12.02
C GLU A 196 4.43 -24.96 -12.59
N GLU A 197 3.40 -24.70 -11.78
CA GLU A 197 1.97 -24.74 -12.19
C GLU A 197 1.67 -23.78 -13.36
N HIS A 198 2.29 -22.58 -13.33
CA HIS A 198 2.07 -21.58 -14.38
C HIS A 198 3.07 -21.64 -15.54
N GLY A 199 4.09 -22.49 -15.45
CA GLY A 199 5.11 -22.65 -16.49
C GLY A 199 5.88 -21.36 -16.79
N VAL A 200 6.08 -20.51 -15.78
CA VAL A 200 6.81 -19.25 -15.90
C VAL A 200 8.28 -19.49 -15.57
N ASP A 201 9.19 -18.86 -16.32
CA ASP A 201 10.60 -18.86 -15.98
C ASP A 201 10.89 -17.94 -14.80
N ALA A 202 11.40 -18.51 -13.71
CA ALA A 202 11.69 -17.78 -12.47
C ALA A 202 12.65 -16.58 -12.66
N ARG A 203 13.45 -16.57 -13.74
CA ARG A 203 14.36 -15.45 -14.06
C ARG A 203 13.62 -14.12 -14.32
N TRP A 204 12.34 -14.19 -14.66
CA TRP A 204 11.50 -13.01 -14.95
C TRP A 204 10.66 -12.58 -13.76
N LEU A 205 10.78 -13.24 -12.58
CA LEU A 205 10.09 -12.87 -11.35
C LEU A 205 11.07 -12.21 -10.38
N GLU A 206 10.73 -11.04 -9.93
CA GLU A 206 11.50 -10.25 -8.93
C GLU A 206 10.66 -10.06 -7.67
N PHE A 207 11.30 -10.09 -6.49
CA PHE A 207 10.65 -9.75 -5.23
C PHE A 207 11.31 -8.52 -4.64
N GLU A 208 10.51 -7.51 -4.34
CA GLU A 208 10.93 -6.28 -3.69
C GLU A 208 10.56 -6.35 -2.21
N LEU A 209 11.59 -6.40 -1.35
CA LEU A 209 11.37 -6.36 0.11
C LEU A 209 11.15 -4.92 0.55
N THR A 210 10.00 -4.65 1.14
CA THR A 210 9.69 -3.35 1.73
C THR A 210 10.20 -3.29 3.18
N GLU A 211 10.97 -2.25 3.49
CA GLU A 211 11.36 -1.91 4.86
C GLU A 211 10.15 -1.29 5.59
N THR A 212 9.32 -2.10 6.22
CA THR A 212 8.30 -1.63 7.19
C THR A 212 8.37 -2.48 8.44
#